data_d9cd6bbff55f59254f3c6d876513db24
#
_entry.id   d9cd6bbff55f59254f3c6d876513db24
#
_cell.length_a   1.000
_cell.length_b   1.000
_cell.length_c   1.000
_cell.angle_alpha   90.00
_cell.angle_beta   90.00
_cell.angle_gamma   90.00
#
_symmetry.space_group_name_H-M   'P 1'
#
loop_
_entity.id
_entity.type
_entity.pdbx_description
1 polymer ?
#
loop_
_entity_poly.entity_id
_entity_poly.type
_entity_poly.pdbx_seq_one_letter_code
_entity_poly.pdbx_strand_id
1 'polypeptide(L)'
;MYEYNCKIVRVVDGDTVDVDIDLGFNTWRCGERIRLYGIDTPECRTRNAEEKAAGLLAKEFVEETLHVGGTYKLTTRQKDKFGHYLGVIKLTDETSINVALVKERLAVSYYGQNKDDIQAAHLENRRILKEKGVLK
;
A
#
# COMPACT_ATOMS: atom_id res chain seq x y z
N MET A 1 16.06 -5.70 10.23
CA MET A 1 14.66 -5.83 9.80
C MET A 1 13.88 -6.59 10.86
N TYR A 2 12.79 -6.04 11.33
CA TYR A 2 12.01 -6.63 12.42
C TYR A 2 10.61 -6.99 11.94
N GLU A 3 10.04 -8.06 12.51
CA GLU A 3 8.68 -8.50 12.24
C GLU A 3 7.83 -8.36 13.50
N TYR A 4 6.64 -7.78 13.34
CA TYR A 4 5.70 -7.54 14.43
C TYR A 4 4.30 -8.00 14.03
N ASN A 5 3.45 -8.23 15.03
CA ASN A 5 2.00 -8.25 14.79
C ASN A 5 1.51 -6.81 14.75
N CYS A 6 0.61 -6.51 13.84
CA CYS A 6 -0.01 -5.20 13.80
C CYS A 6 -1.52 -5.33 13.62
N LYS A 7 -2.24 -4.35 14.13
CA LYS A 7 -3.69 -4.24 13.97
C LYS A 7 -3.98 -3.06 13.04
N ILE A 8 -4.82 -3.26 12.06
CA ILE A 8 -5.17 -2.21 11.10
C ILE A 8 -6.11 -1.22 11.77
N VAL A 9 -5.75 0.05 11.76
CA VAL A 9 -6.55 1.15 12.29
C VAL A 9 -7.33 1.83 11.17
N ARG A 10 -6.64 2.18 10.07
CA ARG A 10 -7.24 2.90 8.96
C ARG A 10 -6.40 2.74 7.70
N VAL A 11 -7.06 2.60 6.57
CA VAL A 11 -6.42 2.69 5.26
C VAL A 11 -6.48 4.16 4.82
N VAL A 12 -5.32 4.78 4.63
CA VAL A 12 -5.21 6.20 4.26
C VAL A 12 -5.26 6.36 2.74
N ASP A 13 -4.41 5.60 2.05
CA ASP A 13 -4.32 5.54 0.59
C ASP A 13 -4.00 4.12 0.18
N GLY A 14 -3.91 3.86 -1.11
CA GLY A 14 -3.55 2.54 -1.62
C GLY A 14 -2.17 2.05 -1.18
N ASP A 15 -1.28 2.96 -0.80
CA ASP A 15 0.08 2.63 -0.36
C ASP A 15 0.40 3.08 1.06
N THR A 16 -0.61 3.52 1.83
CA THR A 16 -0.39 4.06 3.18
C THR A 16 -1.49 3.57 4.12
N VAL A 17 -1.07 2.97 5.24
CA VAL A 17 -1.99 2.38 6.23
C VAL A 17 -1.56 2.82 7.63
N ASP A 18 -2.52 3.20 8.48
CA ASP A 18 -2.26 3.45 9.90
C ASP A 18 -2.53 2.16 10.67
N VAL A 19 -1.60 1.81 11.55
CA VAL A 19 -1.65 0.56 12.32
C VAL A 19 -1.27 0.80 13.78
N ASP A 20 -1.70 -0.13 14.63
CA ASP A 20 -1.16 -0.28 15.99
C ASP A 20 -0.19 -1.46 15.95
N ILE A 21 1.02 -1.25 16.47
CA ILE A 21 2.10 -2.24 16.42
C ILE A 21 2.27 -2.85 17.82
N ASP A 22 2.16 -4.18 17.88
CA ASP A 22 2.38 -4.95 19.09
C ASP A 22 3.89 -5.15 19.31
N LEU A 23 4.41 -4.55 20.38
CA LEU A 23 5.83 -4.66 20.74
C LEU A 23 6.10 -5.78 21.75
N GLY A 24 5.07 -6.54 22.14
CA GLY A 24 5.17 -7.52 23.21
C GLY A 24 5.03 -6.87 24.58
N PHE A 25 4.97 -7.67 25.63
CA PHE A 25 4.81 -7.20 27.02
C PHE A 25 3.60 -6.30 27.24
N ASN A 26 2.52 -6.53 26.47
CA ASN A 26 1.32 -5.65 26.48
C ASN A 26 1.64 -4.19 26.14
N THR A 27 2.69 -3.96 25.35
CA THR A 27 3.12 -2.63 24.93
C THR A 27 2.82 -2.46 23.44
N TRP A 28 2.14 -1.36 23.10
CA TRP A 28 1.74 -1.06 21.73
C TRP A 28 2.22 0.33 21.32
N ARG A 29 2.63 0.45 20.06
CA ARG A 29 2.79 1.76 19.43
C ARG A 29 1.54 1.99 18.61
N CYS A 30 0.72 2.94 19.03
CA CYS A 30 -0.58 3.18 18.42
C CYS A 30 -0.51 4.27 17.36
N GLY A 31 -1.31 4.11 16.29
CA GLY A 31 -1.46 5.13 15.26
C GLY A 31 -0.21 5.37 14.43
N GLU A 32 0.60 4.35 14.20
CA GLU A 32 1.80 4.46 13.38
C GLU A 32 1.45 4.38 11.90
N ARG A 33 1.97 5.33 11.13
CA ARG A 33 1.74 5.37 9.68
C ARG A 33 2.79 4.57 8.95
N ILE A 34 2.33 3.58 8.18
CA ILE A 34 3.17 2.70 7.39
C ILE A 34 2.97 3.00 5.91
N ARG A 35 4.05 3.35 5.23
CA ARG A 35 4.10 3.44 3.77
C ARG A 35 4.49 2.07 3.25
N LEU A 36 3.71 1.50 2.35
CA LEU A 36 3.98 0.17 1.82
C LEU A 36 5.25 0.20 0.97
N TYR A 37 6.23 -0.62 1.37
CA TYR A 37 7.56 -0.65 0.76
C TYR A 37 7.55 -1.27 -0.64
N GLY A 38 8.35 -0.70 -1.52
CA GLY A 38 8.62 -1.26 -2.84
C GLY A 38 7.54 -1.03 -3.87
N ILE A 39 6.51 -0.24 -3.56
CA ILE A 39 5.42 0.06 -4.47
C ILE A 39 5.07 1.54 -4.49
N ASP A 40 4.37 1.94 -5.55
CA ASP A 40 3.75 3.24 -5.65
C ASP A 40 2.37 3.08 -6.27
N THR A 41 1.36 3.69 -5.65
CA THR A 41 -0.02 3.67 -6.16
C THR A 41 -0.38 5.03 -6.75
N PRO A 42 -1.39 5.08 -7.67
CA PRO A 42 -1.87 6.37 -8.16
C PRO A 42 -2.42 7.23 -7.03
N GLU A 43 -2.32 8.54 -7.18
CA GLU A 43 -2.81 9.48 -6.17
C GLU A 43 -4.33 9.49 -6.10
N CYS A 44 -4.88 9.46 -4.88
CA CYS A 44 -6.31 9.63 -4.63
C CYS A 44 -6.70 11.11 -4.64
N ARG A 45 -5.76 11.98 -4.29
CA ARG A 45 -5.98 13.44 -4.14
C ARG A 45 -5.32 14.17 -5.30
N THR A 46 -5.91 14.03 -6.49
CA THR A 46 -5.41 14.66 -7.71
C THR A 46 -6.56 15.24 -8.49
N ARG A 47 -6.27 16.23 -9.35
CA ARG A 47 -7.26 16.80 -10.27
C ARG A 47 -7.46 15.94 -11.52
N ASN A 48 -6.54 15.03 -11.79
CA ASN A 48 -6.67 14.09 -12.92
C ASN A 48 -7.69 13.02 -12.55
N ALA A 49 -8.85 13.04 -13.21
CA ALA A 49 -9.97 12.14 -12.89
C ALA A 49 -9.61 10.66 -13.06
N GLU A 50 -8.84 10.32 -14.09
CA GLU A 50 -8.43 8.95 -14.36
C GLU A 50 -7.45 8.45 -13.30
N GLU A 51 -6.46 9.26 -12.94
CA GLU A 51 -5.49 8.95 -11.89
C GLU A 51 -6.20 8.77 -10.56
N LYS A 52 -7.13 9.69 -10.22
CA LYS A 52 -7.92 9.62 -9.00
C LYS A 52 -8.73 8.34 -8.93
N ALA A 53 -9.39 7.96 -10.04
CA ALA A 53 -10.18 6.73 -10.11
C ALA A 53 -9.29 5.50 -9.86
N ALA A 54 -8.11 5.46 -10.47
CA ALA A 54 -7.15 4.38 -10.25
C ALA A 54 -6.65 4.34 -8.81
N GLY A 55 -6.38 5.52 -8.21
CA GLY A 55 -5.97 5.62 -6.81
C GLY A 55 -7.04 5.13 -5.84
N LEU A 56 -8.30 5.47 -6.11
CA LEU A 56 -9.43 5.01 -5.29
C LEU A 56 -9.65 3.50 -5.43
N LEU A 57 -9.42 2.92 -6.61
CA LEU A 57 -9.45 1.46 -6.79
C LEU A 57 -8.39 0.77 -5.94
N ALA A 58 -7.17 1.31 -5.91
CA ALA A 58 -6.10 0.75 -5.09
C ALA A 58 -6.45 0.83 -3.60
N LYS A 59 -6.97 1.97 -3.16
CA LYS A 59 -7.39 2.16 -1.77
C LYS A 59 -8.50 1.18 -1.40
N GLU A 60 -9.52 1.04 -2.25
CA GLU A 60 -10.63 0.12 -2.04
C GLU A 60 -10.15 -1.33 -1.93
N PHE A 61 -9.22 -1.74 -2.80
CA PHE A 61 -8.63 -3.07 -2.74
C PHE A 61 -7.96 -3.33 -1.39
N VAL A 62 -7.21 -2.35 -0.88
CA VAL A 62 -6.56 -2.47 0.43
C VAL A 62 -7.61 -2.54 1.55
N GLU A 63 -8.65 -1.71 1.47
CA GLU A 63 -9.73 -1.71 2.47
C GLU A 63 -10.49 -3.06 2.49
N GLU A 64 -10.66 -3.69 1.35
CA GLU A 64 -11.34 -5.00 1.25
C GLU A 64 -10.44 -6.15 1.70
N THR A 65 -9.13 -5.99 1.57
CA THR A 65 -8.15 -7.04 1.86
C THR A 65 -7.63 -6.98 3.30
N LEU A 66 -7.35 -5.75 3.78
CA LEU A 66 -6.91 -5.52 5.16
C LEU A 66 -8.08 -4.98 5.98
N HIS A 67 -8.69 -5.85 6.78
CA HIS A 67 -9.85 -5.45 7.58
C HIS A 67 -9.44 -4.62 8.79
N VAL A 68 -10.13 -3.51 9.02
CA VAL A 68 -9.93 -2.68 10.22
C VAL A 68 -10.16 -3.55 11.46
N GLY A 69 -9.23 -3.49 12.41
CA GLY A 69 -9.24 -4.33 13.60
C GLY A 69 -8.62 -5.71 13.40
N GLY A 70 -8.33 -6.09 12.16
CA GLY A 70 -7.66 -7.36 11.85
C GLY A 70 -6.18 -7.30 12.18
N THR A 71 -5.60 -8.45 12.52
CA THR A 71 -4.19 -8.58 12.88
C THR A 71 -3.41 -9.23 11.74
N TYR A 72 -2.30 -8.62 11.38
CA TYR A 72 -1.41 -9.06 10.29
C TYR A 72 0.04 -8.98 10.73
N LYS A 73 0.92 -9.68 10.01
CA LYS A 73 2.37 -9.55 10.22
C LYS A 73 2.89 -8.34 9.46
N LEU A 74 3.63 -7.50 10.15
CA LEU A 74 4.28 -6.32 9.59
C LEU A 74 5.79 -6.50 9.67
N THR A 75 6.47 -6.41 8.53
CA THR A 75 7.93 -6.35 8.49
C THR A 75 8.32 -4.91 8.24
N THR A 76 9.06 -4.29 9.16
CA THR A 76 9.44 -2.89 9.04
C THR A 76 10.84 -2.74 8.47
N ARG A 77 11.02 -1.64 7.75
CA ARG A 77 12.31 -1.17 7.27
C ARG A 77 12.56 0.21 7.84
N GLN A 78 13.53 0.94 7.31
CA GLN A 78 13.87 2.29 7.75
C GLN A 78 12.73 3.28 7.45
N LYS A 79 12.75 4.43 8.11
CA LYS A 79 11.82 5.53 7.82
C LYS A 79 12.11 6.13 6.44
N ASP A 80 11.06 6.61 5.77
CA ASP A 80 11.22 7.43 4.58
C ASP A 80 11.61 8.87 4.97
N LYS A 81 11.82 9.73 3.97
CA LYS A 81 12.21 11.13 4.19
C LYS A 81 11.11 11.97 4.85
N PHE A 82 9.88 11.47 4.92
CA PHE A 82 8.74 12.15 5.55
C PHE A 82 8.46 11.61 6.96
N GLY A 83 9.32 10.75 7.48
CA GLY A 83 9.16 10.19 8.82
C GLY A 83 8.20 9.01 8.93
N HIS A 84 7.72 8.49 7.81
CA HIS A 84 6.87 7.29 7.80
C HIS A 84 7.75 6.03 7.78
N TYR A 85 7.32 5.00 8.49
CA TYR A 85 8.00 3.71 8.42
C TYR A 85 7.65 3.02 7.12
N LEU A 86 8.66 2.48 6.46
CA LEU A 86 8.46 1.64 5.28
C LEU A 86 8.23 0.21 5.74
N GLY A 87 7.20 -0.45 5.22
CA GLY A 87 6.85 -1.78 5.67
C GLY A 87 6.19 -2.66 4.65
N VAL A 88 6.19 -3.96 4.96
CA VAL A 88 5.49 -4.99 4.18
C VAL A 88 4.46 -5.62 5.11
N ILE A 89 3.19 -5.61 4.71
CA ILE A 89 2.12 -6.24 5.48
C ILE A 89 1.78 -7.57 4.82
N LYS A 90 2.02 -8.66 5.53
CA LYS A 90 1.78 -10.02 5.02
C LYS A 90 0.32 -10.39 5.13
N LEU A 91 -0.22 -10.97 4.07
CA LEU A 91 -1.56 -11.58 4.06
C LEU A 91 -1.47 -13.05 4.47
N THR A 92 -0.44 -13.74 3.98
CA THR A 92 -0.07 -15.11 4.35
C THR A 92 1.45 -15.17 4.43
N ASP A 93 2.01 -16.33 4.80
CA ASP A 93 3.46 -16.52 4.83
C ASP A 93 4.12 -16.32 3.47
N GLU A 94 3.36 -16.50 2.39
CA GLU A 94 3.90 -16.45 1.02
C GLU A 94 3.54 -15.17 0.26
N THR A 95 2.60 -14.37 0.74
CA THR A 95 2.15 -13.18 0.02
C THR A 95 1.91 -11.99 0.95
N SER A 96 2.03 -10.78 0.39
CA SER A 96 1.80 -9.53 1.09
C SER A 96 0.81 -8.67 0.30
N ILE A 97 0.22 -7.67 0.96
CA ILE A 97 -0.61 -6.66 0.29
C ILE A 97 0.24 -5.90 -0.74
N ASN A 98 1.52 -5.68 -0.46
CA ASN A 98 2.45 -5.01 -1.36
C ASN A 98 2.52 -5.73 -2.72
N VAL A 99 2.76 -7.04 -2.69
CA VAL A 99 2.83 -7.86 -3.90
C VAL A 99 1.47 -7.97 -4.58
N ALA A 100 0.40 -8.14 -3.80
CA ALA A 100 -0.95 -8.27 -4.33
C ALA A 100 -1.37 -7.03 -5.14
N LEU A 101 -1.05 -5.84 -4.66
CA LEU A 101 -1.36 -4.60 -5.37
C LEU A 101 -0.68 -4.52 -6.74
N VAL A 102 0.59 -4.91 -6.82
CA VAL A 102 1.33 -4.92 -8.09
C VAL A 102 0.75 -5.97 -9.03
N LYS A 103 0.45 -7.15 -8.52
CA LYS A 103 -0.13 -8.24 -9.31
C LYS A 103 -1.48 -7.86 -9.91
N GLU A 104 -2.31 -7.11 -9.18
CA GLU A 104 -3.61 -6.65 -9.64
C GLU A 104 -3.54 -5.37 -10.49
N ARG A 105 -2.35 -4.90 -10.84
CA ARG A 105 -2.13 -3.67 -11.63
C ARG A 105 -2.59 -2.39 -10.95
N LEU A 106 -2.76 -2.43 -9.63
CA LEU A 106 -3.18 -1.28 -8.82
C LEU A 106 -1.99 -0.48 -8.30
N ALA A 107 -0.79 -1.03 -8.38
CA ALA A 107 0.45 -0.38 -7.99
C ALA A 107 1.56 -0.73 -8.98
N VAL A 108 2.62 0.06 -8.97
CA VAL A 108 3.85 -0.24 -9.71
C VAL A 108 4.97 -0.52 -8.72
N SER A 109 5.92 -1.36 -9.11
CA SER A 109 7.13 -1.58 -8.31
C SER A 109 7.94 -0.29 -8.25
N TYR A 110 8.36 0.11 -7.06
CA TYR A 110 9.09 1.36 -6.85
C TYR A 110 10.30 1.14 -5.94
N TYR A 111 11.48 1.32 -6.52
CA TYR A 111 12.76 1.19 -5.81
C TYR A 111 13.69 2.36 -6.14
N GLY A 112 13.12 3.57 -6.33
CA GLY A 112 13.89 4.76 -6.64
C GLY A 112 14.10 5.03 -8.12
N GLN A 113 13.34 4.39 -9.02
CA GLN A 113 13.38 4.68 -10.45
C GLN A 113 13.01 6.14 -10.71
N ASN A 114 13.32 6.65 -11.90
CA ASN A 114 12.95 8.01 -12.23
C ASN A 114 11.44 8.15 -12.45
N LYS A 115 10.96 9.41 -12.35
CA LYS A 115 9.52 9.71 -12.42
C LYS A 115 8.89 9.33 -13.76
N ASP A 116 9.64 9.44 -14.86
CA ASP A 116 9.11 9.14 -16.19
C ASP A 116 8.81 7.65 -16.35
N ASP A 117 9.68 6.79 -15.82
CA ASP A 117 9.47 5.34 -15.83
C ASP A 117 8.28 4.95 -14.97
N ILE A 118 8.14 5.55 -13.79
CA ILE A 118 7.02 5.32 -12.89
C ILE A 118 5.71 5.78 -13.55
N GLN A 119 5.70 6.94 -14.16
CA GLN A 119 4.51 7.47 -14.84
C GLN A 119 4.11 6.56 -16.01
N ALA A 120 5.07 6.09 -16.80
CA ALA A 120 4.80 5.17 -17.90
C ALA A 120 4.19 3.85 -17.41
N ALA A 121 4.71 3.32 -16.29
CA ALA A 121 4.19 2.09 -15.68
C ALA A 121 2.74 2.28 -15.18
N HIS A 122 2.44 3.43 -14.56
CA HIS A 122 1.07 3.75 -14.13
C HIS A 122 0.11 3.87 -15.32
N LEU A 123 0.53 4.51 -16.40
CA LEU A 123 -0.28 4.64 -17.62
C LEU A 123 -0.57 3.27 -18.23
N GLU A 124 0.41 2.37 -18.26
CA GLU A 124 0.23 1.01 -18.75
C GLU A 124 -0.75 0.23 -17.88
N ASN A 125 -0.66 0.35 -16.56
CA ASN A 125 -1.61 -0.28 -15.65
C ASN A 125 -3.03 0.22 -15.90
N ARG A 126 -3.22 1.52 -16.09
CA ARG A 126 -4.54 2.08 -16.38
C ARG A 126 -5.10 1.56 -17.70
N ARG A 127 -4.25 1.43 -18.72
CA ARG A 127 -4.65 0.84 -20.01
C ARG A 127 -5.16 -0.59 -19.83
N ILE A 128 -4.42 -1.41 -19.09
CA ILE A 128 -4.80 -2.80 -18.82
C ILE A 128 -6.10 -2.88 -18.02
N LEU A 129 -6.26 -2.06 -17.00
CA LEU A 129 -7.48 -2.02 -16.18
C LEU A 129 -8.69 -1.60 -16.98
N LYS A 130 -8.55 -0.69 -17.94
CA LYS A 130 -9.62 -0.29 -18.85
C LYS A 130 -10.01 -1.44 -19.78
N GLU A 131 -9.04 -2.15 -20.32
CA GLU A 131 -9.30 -3.32 -21.18
C GLU A 131 -10.06 -4.43 -20.45
N LYS A 132 -9.78 -4.59 -19.14
CA LYS A 132 -10.47 -5.58 -18.30
C LYS A 132 -11.83 -5.10 -17.80
N GLY A 133 -12.20 -3.86 -18.08
CA GLY A 133 -13.46 -3.27 -17.60
C GLY A 133 -13.46 -2.91 -16.11
N VAL A 134 -12.32 -2.96 -15.44
CA VAL A 134 -12.18 -2.61 -14.01
C VAL A 134 -12.16 -1.10 -13.83
N LEU A 135 -11.55 -0.39 -14.75
CA LEU A 135 -11.45 1.07 -14.76
C LEU A 135 -12.20 1.62 -15.99
N LYS A 136 -12.98 2.65 -15.78
CA LYS A 136 -13.75 3.32 -16.86
C LYS A 136 -12.93 4.36 -17.59
#